data_21cb3ed2fd07db8812f63cb4b4b74332
#
_entry.id   21cb3ed2fd07db8812f63cb4b4b74332
#
_cell.length_a   1.000
_cell.length_b   1.000
_cell.length_c   1.000
_cell.angle_alpha   90.00
_cell.angle_beta   90.00
_cell.angle_gamma   90.00
#
_symmetry.space_group_name_H-M   'P 1'
#
loop_
_entity.id
_entity.type
_entity.pdbx_description
1 polymer ?
#
loop_
_entity_poly.entity_id
_entity_poly.type
_entity_poly.pdbx_seq_one_letter_code
_entity_poly.pdbx_strand_id
1 'polypeptide(L)'
;ILTVLSGMSTQEQVLDNLATMTDFQPITEAERAILQQALAAYLQASPIPCTTCAYCMPCPFGVDIPGNFALYNQGMGKRLLSDMEQADAAAAAQKRAEWAKLWEAMPEKAEAGKCRSCGKCVPKCPQHIAIPERLKELQKLLTQIQ
;
A
#
# COMPACT_ATOMS: atom_id res chain seq x y z
N ILE A 1 5.19 -24.84 -11.66
CA ILE A 1 5.45 -24.72 -10.21
C ILE A 1 5.73 -26.11 -9.68
N LEU A 2 6.89 -26.32 -9.07
CA LEU A 2 7.28 -27.62 -8.48
C LEU A 2 6.71 -27.80 -7.07
N THR A 3 6.65 -26.73 -6.30
CA THR A 3 6.12 -26.72 -4.94
C THR A 3 5.73 -25.31 -4.53
N VAL A 4 4.89 -25.22 -3.51
CA VAL A 4 4.52 -23.95 -2.83
C VAL A 4 4.97 -24.07 -1.39
N LEU A 5 5.72 -23.07 -0.90
CA LEU A 5 6.11 -22.98 0.49
C LEU A 5 5.08 -22.14 1.24
N SER A 6 4.56 -22.67 2.34
CA SER A 6 3.64 -21.95 3.22
C SER A 6 4.27 -21.70 4.58
N GLY A 7 4.22 -20.44 5.06
CA GLY A 7 4.71 -20.02 6.37
C GLY A 7 3.72 -20.38 7.49
N MET A 8 3.57 -21.66 7.79
CA MET A 8 2.68 -22.16 8.86
C MET A 8 3.40 -22.09 10.20
N SER A 9 2.75 -21.52 11.20
CA SER A 9 3.27 -21.39 12.57
C SER A 9 2.36 -22.06 13.64
N THR A 10 1.18 -22.54 13.25
CA THR A 10 0.25 -23.26 14.12
C THR A 10 -0.22 -24.57 13.50
N GLN A 11 -0.63 -25.54 14.34
CA GLN A 11 -1.17 -26.81 13.88
C GLN A 11 -2.45 -26.61 13.05
N GLU A 12 -3.28 -25.65 13.39
CA GLU A 12 -4.52 -25.33 12.65
C GLU A 12 -4.20 -24.94 11.20
N GLN A 13 -3.20 -24.08 10.98
CA GLN A 13 -2.75 -23.69 9.64
C GLN A 13 -2.24 -24.90 8.83
N VAL A 14 -1.56 -25.85 9.47
CA VAL A 14 -1.11 -27.09 8.81
C VAL A 14 -2.31 -27.91 8.37
N LEU A 15 -3.29 -28.12 9.27
CA LEU A 15 -4.48 -28.91 8.97
C LEU A 15 -5.34 -28.28 7.88
N ASP A 16 -5.51 -26.96 7.89
CA ASP A 16 -6.25 -26.20 6.87
C ASP A 16 -5.59 -26.32 5.49
N ASN A 17 -4.27 -26.14 5.42
CA ASN A 17 -3.52 -26.30 4.17
C ASN A 17 -3.55 -27.75 3.67
N LEU A 18 -3.46 -28.75 4.55
CA LEU A 18 -3.60 -30.16 4.17
C LEU A 18 -5.00 -30.45 3.62
N ALA A 19 -6.05 -29.97 4.27
CA ALA A 19 -7.43 -30.12 3.79
C ALA A 19 -7.60 -29.52 2.40
N THR A 20 -7.09 -28.31 2.16
CA THR A 20 -7.13 -27.64 0.87
C THR A 20 -6.43 -28.46 -0.23
N MET A 21 -5.31 -29.13 0.09
CA MET A 21 -4.52 -29.89 -0.90
C MET A 21 -5.01 -31.32 -1.08
N THR A 22 -5.77 -31.89 -0.14
CA THR A 22 -6.26 -33.28 -0.22
C THR A 22 -7.28 -33.45 -1.35
N ASP A 23 -8.21 -32.50 -1.48
CA ASP A 23 -9.26 -32.48 -2.53
C ASP A 23 -9.09 -31.28 -3.45
N PHE A 24 -7.85 -31.00 -3.85
CA PHE A 24 -7.52 -29.83 -4.69
C PHE A 24 -8.31 -29.82 -5.99
N GLN A 25 -9.06 -28.76 -6.21
CA GLN A 25 -9.72 -28.47 -7.47
C GLN A 25 -9.11 -27.19 -8.07
N PRO A 26 -8.72 -27.20 -9.35
CA PRO A 26 -8.29 -25.99 -10.02
C PRO A 26 -9.43 -24.95 -10.04
N ILE A 27 -9.08 -23.68 -9.87
CA ILE A 27 -10.06 -22.58 -9.99
C ILE A 27 -10.68 -22.57 -11.39
N THR A 28 -12.00 -22.37 -11.44
CA THR A 28 -12.75 -22.22 -12.69
C THR A 28 -12.50 -20.86 -13.34
N GLU A 29 -12.85 -20.71 -14.62
CA GLU A 29 -12.77 -19.41 -15.29
C GLU A 29 -13.68 -18.35 -14.65
N ALA A 30 -14.83 -18.75 -14.09
CA ALA A 30 -15.70 -17.83 -13.37
C ALA A 30 -15.04 -17.31 -12.09
N GLU A 31 -14.42 -18.17 -11.30
CA GLU A 31 -13.66 -17.78 -10.09
C GLU A 31 -12.44 -16.93 -10.44
N ARG A 32 -11.73 -17.28 -11.54
CA ARG A 32 -10.62 -16.47 -12.06
C ARG A 32 -11.08 -15.05 -12.40
N ALA A 33 -12.22 -14.91 -13.06
CA ALA A 33 -12.78 -13.60 -13.40
C ALA A 33 -13.14 -12.78 -12.15
N ILE A 34 -13.67 -13.42 -11.10
CA ILE A 34 -13.95 -12.77 -9.81
C ILE A 34 -12.65 -12.28 -9.16
N LEU A 35 -11.60 -13.11 -9.14
CA LEU A 35 -10.29 -12.72 -8.60
C LEU A 35 -9.67 -11.55 -9.37
N GLN A 36 -9.80 -11.52 -10.70
CA GLN A 36 -9.32 -10.40 -11.51
C GLN A 36 -10.08 -9.09 -11.21
N GLN A 37 -11.40 -9.16 -11.03
CA GLN A 37 -12.20 -8.00 -10.64
C GLN A 37 -11.82 -7.51 -9.23
N ALA A 38 -11.65 -8.42 -8.28
CA ALA A 38 -11.20 -8.09 -6.92
C ALA A 38 -9.81 -7.44 -6.93
N LEU A 39 -8.87 -7.97 -7.72
CA LEU A 39 -7.54 -7.38 -7.88
C LEU A 39 -7.62 -5.96 -8.48
N ALA A 40 -8.42 -5.76 -9.51
CA ALA A 40 -8.61 -4.43 -10.11
C ALA A 40 -9.16 -3.42 -9.10
N ALA A 41 -10.17 -3.80 -8.32
CA ALA A 41 -10.72 -2.96 -7.26
C ALA A 41 -9.69 -2.66 -6.15
N TYR A 42 -8.91 -3.67 -5.75
CA TYR A 42 -7.84 -3.49 -4.77
C TYR A 42 -6.77 -2.50 -5.24
N LEU A 43 -6.32 -2.60 -6.49
CA LEU A 43 -5.30 -1.71 -7.05
C LEU A 43 -5.81 -0.27 -7.20
N GLN A 44 -7.13 -0.06 -7.40
CA GLN A 44 -7.73 1.27 -7.38
C GLN A 44 -7.73 1.87 -5.96
N ALA A 45 -8.01 1.05 -4.94
CA ALA A 45 -8.03 1.48 -3.55
C ALA A 45 -6.62 1.60 -2.94
N SER A 46 -5.63 0.89 -3.50
CA SER A 46 -4.25 0.86 -3.01
C SER A 46 -3.26 1.05 -4.17
N PRO A 47 -3.15 2.27 -4.72
CA PRO A 47 -2.42 2.52 -5.98
C PRO A 47 -0.89 2.34 -5.86
N ILE A 48 -0.33 2.28 -4.64
CA ILE A 48 1.07 1.93 -4.42
C ILE A 48 1.12 0.48 -3.93
N PRO A 49 1.66 -0.48 -4.71
CA PRO A 49 1.65 -1.91 -4.37
C PRO A 49 2.71 -2.25 -3.30
N CYS A 50 2.78 -1.45 -2.23
CA CYS A 50 3.69 -1.66 -1.12
C CYS A 50 3.12 -2.70 -0.15
N THR A 51 3.87 -3.78 0.08
CA THR A 51 3.52 -4.86 1.03
C THR A 51 4.07 -4.64 2.44
N THR A 52 4.63 -3.46 2.72
CA THR A 52 5.25 -3.10 4.01
C THR A 52 6.36 -4.05 4.48
N CYS A 53 6.98 -4.80 3.58
CA CYS A 53 8.03 -5.78 3.90
C CYS A 53 9.31 -5.16 4.48
N ALA A 54 9.47 -3.85 4.42
CA ALA A 54 10.58 -3.05 4.97
C ALA A 54 11.98 -3.36 4.39
N TYR A 55 12.12 -4.12 3.27
CA TYR A 55 13.43 -4.39 2.67
C TYR A 55 14.15 -3.12 2.18
N CYS A 56 13.40 -2.06 1.85
CA CYS A 56 13.93 -0.75 1.51
C CYS A 56 14.50 0.04 2.72
N MET A 57 14.29 -0.46 3.94
CA MET A 57 14.76 0.17 5.17
C MET A 57 16.12 -0.38 5.62
N PRO A 58 16.90 0.37 6.46
CA PRO A 58 16.66 1.76 6.81
C PRO A 58 16.96 2.71 5.67
N CYS A 59 16.18 3.79 5.56
CA CYS A 59 16.49 4.89 4.66
C CYS A 59 17.64 5.73 5.23
N PRO A 60 18.72 6.03 4.47
CA PRO A 60 19.84 6.83 4.99
C PRO A 60 19.48 8.27 5.36
N PHE A 61 18.32 8.75 4.91
CA PHE A 61 17.79 10.08 5.21
C PHE A 61 16.62 10.04 6.20
N GLY A 62 16.35 8.89 6.81
CA GLY A 62 15.37 8.73 7.89
C GLY A 62 13.91 8.61 7.43
N VAL A 63 13.62 8.61 6.10
CA VAL A 63 12.25 8.46 5.61
C VAL A 63 11.68 7.08 5.97
N ASP A 64 10.51 7.06 6.58
CA ASP A 64 9.72 5.83 6.75
C ASP A 64 8.97 5.52 5.46
N ILE A 65 9.65 4.85 4.52
CA ILE A 65 9.10 4.55 3.20
C ILE A 65 7.80 3.72 3.29
N PRO A 66 7.78 2.58 4.02
CA PRO A 66 6.55 1.78 4.14
C PRO A 66 5.40 2.54 4.84
N GLY A 67 5.71 3.29 5.89
CA GLY A 67 4.72 4.08 6.63
C GLY A 67 4.07 5.14 5.74
N ASN A 68 4.85 5.91 4.98
CA ASN A 68 4.31 6.91 4.04
C ASN A 68 3.37 6.26 3.00
N PHE A 69 3.74 5.11 2.43
CA PHE A 69 2.91 4.41 1.45
C PHE A 69 1.65 3.79 2.06
N ALA A 70 1.75 3.28 3.29
CA ALA A 70 0.59 2.75 4.01
C ALA A 70 -0.46 3.84 4.29
N LEU A 71 -0.04 5.01 4.79
CA LEU A 71 -0.92 6.14 5.03
C LEU A 71 -1.57 6.66 3.73
N TYR A 72 -0.78 6.75 2.64
CA TYR A 72 -1.31 7.11 1.34
C TYR A 72 -2.39 6.13 0.86
N ASN A 73 -2.09 4.83 0.86
CA ASN A 73 -3.05 3.80 0.45
C ASN A 73 -4.30 3.79 1.34
N GLN A 74 -4.15 4.04 2.65
CA GLN A 74 -5.28 4.17 3.57
C GLN A 74 -6.20 5.33 3.20
N GLY A 75 -5.63 6.48 2.85
CA GLY A 75 -6.39 7.64 2.40
C GLY A 75 -7.12 7.39 1.07
N MET A 76 -6.44 6.70 0.14
CA MET A 76 -7.03 6.28 -1.14
C MET A 76 -8.17 5.27 -0.93
N GLY A 77 -7.98 4.27 -0.08
CA GLY A 77 -9.01 3.29 0.25
C GLY A 77 -10.25 3.91 0.91
N LYS A 78 -10.10 5.00 1.64
CA LYS A 78 -11.19 5.82 2.18
C LYS A 78 -11.77 6.82 1.16
N ARG A 79 -11.29 6.82 -0.08
CA ARG A 79 -11.69 7.73 -1.15
C ARG A 79 -11.54 9.21 -0.82
N LEU A 80 -10.66 9.57 0.12
CA LEU A 80 -10.55 10.95 0.61
C LEU A 80 -10.20 11.94 -0.50
N LEU A 81 -9.36 11.56 -1.48
CA LEU A 81 -8.97 12.43 -2.59
C LEU A 81 -10.07 12.56 -3.65
N SER A 82 -10.64 11.45 -4.12
CA SER A 82 -11.69 11.47 -5.14
C SER A 82 -12.95 12.20 -4.68
N ASP A 83 -13.27 12.05 -3.39
CA ASP A 83 -14.44 12.71 -2.82
C ASP A 83 -14.22 14.21 -2.60
N MET A 84 -12.96 14.66 -2.36
CA MET A 84 -12.64 16.09 -2.28
C MET A 84 -12.87 16.84 -3.58
N GLU A 85 -12.54 16.23 -4.72
CA GLU A 85 -12.68 16.86 -6.05
C GLU A 85 -14.14 17.06 -6.46
N GLN A 86 -15.03 16.24 -5.91
CA GLN A 86 -16.47 16.23 -6.26
C GLN A 86 -17.35 16.89 -5.19
N ALA A 87 -16.77 17.28 -4.05
CA ALA A 87 -17.50 17.82 -2.91
C ALA A 87 -17.65 19.33 -2.98
N ASP A 88 -18.66 19.86 -2.26
CA ASP A 88 -18.72 21.26 -1.94
C ASP A 88 -17.57 21.67 -0.99
N ALA A 89 -17.39 22.98 -0.77
CA ALA A 89 -16.27 23.52 0.00
C ALA A 89 -16.24 23.00 1.45
N ALA A 90 -17.38 22.79 2.09
CA ALA A 90 -17.45 22.33 3.47
C ALA A 90 -17.08 20.84 3.58
N ALA A 91 -17.65 19.99 2.70
CA ALA A 91 -17.32 18.56 2.63
C ALA A 91 -15.85 18.34 2.22
N ALA A 92 -15.32 19.12 1.28
CA ALA A 92 -13.92 19.08 0.89
C ALA A 92 -12.98 19.44 2.07
N ALA A 93 -13.33 20.44 2.88
CA ALA A 93 -12.57 20.80 4.07
C ALA A 93 -12.55 19.66 5.11
N GLN A 94 -13.68 18.99 5.32
CA GLN A 94 -13.74 17.82 6.20
C GLN A 94 -12.83 16.69 5.71
N LYS A 95 -12.85 16.39 4.41
CA LYS A 95 -11.98 15.36 3.82
C LYS A 95 -10.49 15.71 3.93
N ARG A 96 -10.13 16.99 3.77
CA ARG A 96 -8.77 17.47 4.04
C ARG A 96 -8.35 17.25 5.48
N ALA A 97 -9.22 17.56 6.43
CA ALA A 97 -8.94 17.34 7.85
C ALA A 97 -8.77 15.83 8.17
N GLU A 98 -9.60 14.96 7.60
CA GLU A 98 -9.44 13.51 7.72
C GLU A 98 -8.12 13.03 7.11
N TRP A 99 -7.72 13.58 5.97
CA TRP A 99 -6.43 13.27 5.33
C TRP A 99 -5.27 13.73 6.22
N ALA A 100 -5.28 14.99 6.69
CA ALA A 100 -4.25 15.53 7.56
C ALA A 100 -4.06 14.68 8.83
N LYS A 101 -5.17 14.24 9.42
CA LYS A 101 -5.16 13.38 10.61
C LYS A 101 -4.43 12.04 10.40
N LEU A 102 -4.42 11.48 9.19
CA LEU A 102 -3.63 10.27 8.90
C LEU A 102 -2.14 10.49 9.11
N TRP A 103 -1.65 11.72 8.85
CA TRP A 103 -0.23 12.07 8.94
C TRP A 103 0.20 12.58 10.33
N GLU A 104 -0.72 12.87 11.25
CA GLU A 104 -0.39 13.39 12.58
C GLU A 104 0.59 12.49 13.36
N ALA A 105 0.53 11.17 13.15
CA ALA A 105 1.40 10.22 13.79
C ALA A 105 2.77 10.07 13.10
N MET A 106 2.96 10.64 11.89
CA MET A 106 4.21 10.55 11.13
C MET A 106 5.21 11.58 11.66
N PRO A 107 6.37 11.16 12.22
CA PRO A 107 7.38 12.13 12.62
C PRO A 107 7.89 12.94 11.42
N GLU A 108 8.07 14.25 11.56
CA GLU A 108 8.54 15.15 10.50
C GLU A 108 9.79 14.65 9.77
N LYS A 109 10.75 14.10 10.52
CA LYS A 109 11.98 13.51 9.96
C LYS A 109 11.77 12.26 9.12
N ALA A 110 10.60 11.61 9.25
CA ALA A 110 10.25 10.37 8.57
C ALA A 110 9.35 10.59 7.34
N GLU A 111 8.94 11.83 7.08
CA GLU A 111 8.04 12.19 5.99
C GLU A 111 8.66 12.01 4.60
N ALA A 112 7.80 11.84 3.60
CA ALA A 112 8.16 11.71 2.19
C ALA A 112 9.05 12.86 1.67
N GLY A 113 8.83 14.10 2.16
CA GLY A 113 9.58 15.29 1.78
C GLY A 113 11.07 15.27 2.13
N LYS A 114 11.48 14.40 3.04
CA LYS A 114 12.92 14.23 3.38
C LYS A 114 13.67 13.34 2.38
N CYS A 115 12.98 12.77 1.40
CA CYS A 115 13.59 11.93 0.37
C CYS A 115 14.56 12.74 -0.50
N ARG A 116 15.81 12.26 -0.64
CA ARG A 116 16.86 12.85 -1.47
C ARG A 116 17.02 12.17 -2.84
N SER A 117 16.08 11.31 -3.22
CA SER A 117 16.09 10.59 -4.50
C SER A 117 17.40 9.82 -4.77
N CYS A 118 18.06 9.31 -3.72
CA CYS A 118 19.37 8.64 -3.85
C CYS A 118 19.29 7.25 -4.49
N GLY A 119 18.11 6.68 -4.71
CA GLY A 119 17.87 5.41 -5.38
C GLY A 119 18.23 4.14 -4.60
N LYS A 120 18.84 4.21 -3.42
CA LYS A 120 19.31 3.03 -2.66
C LYS A 120 18.20 2.05 -2.25
N CYS A 121 16.95 2.50 -2.18
CA CYS A 121 15.78 1.70 -1.86
C CYS A 121 15.23 0.91 -3.06
N VAL A 122 15.47 1.38 -4.30
CA VAL A 122 14.88 0.81 -5.52
C VAL A 122 15.27 -0.65 -5.74
N PRO A 123 16.58 -1.03 -5.73
CA PRO A 123 16.97 -2.43 -5.98
C PRO A 123 16.58 -3.39 -4.85
N LYS A 124 16.17 -2.85 -3.69
CA LYS A 124 15.73 -3.65 -2.54
C LYS A 124 14.22 -3.96 -2.57
N CYS A 125 13.46 -3.29 -3.44
CA CYS A 125 12.01 -3.43 -3.48
C CYS A 125 11.58 -4.65 -4.32
N PRO A 126 11.01 -5.72 -3.72
CA PRO A 126 10.55 -6.88 -4.48
C PRO A 126 9.32 -6.59 -5.33
N GLN A 127 8.63 -5.47 -5.07
CA GLN A 127 7.49 -5.01 -5.86
C GLN A 127 7.91 -4.04 -6.99
N HIS A 128 9.22 -3.82 -7.18
CA HIS A 128 9.77 -2.93 -8.20
C HIS A 128 9.15 -1.52 -8.22
N ILE A 129 8.78 -1.01 -7.04
CA ILE A 129 8.20 0.33 -6.90
C ILE A 129 9.29 1.38 -7.20
N ALA A 130 8.97 2.36 -8.05
CA ALA A 130 9.77 3.56 -8.25
C ALA A 130 9.66 4.47 -7.01
N ILE A 131 10.29 4.06 -5.90
CA ILE A 131 10.08 4.63 -4.56
C ILE A 131 10.35 6.15 -4.52
N PRO A 132 11.47 6.69 -5.07
CA PRO A 132 11.73 8.12 -5.02
C PRO A 132 10.65 8.95 -5.73
N GLU A 133 10.19 8.47 -6.89
CA GLU A 133 9.16 9.12 -7.70
C GLU A 133 7.82 9.14 -6.94
N ARG A 134 7.43 8.01 -6.35
CA ARG A 134 6.20 7.90 -5.56
C ARG A 134 6.23 8.77 -4.29
N LEU A 135 7.37 8.84 -3.60
CA LEU A 135 7.53 9.74 -2.46
C LEU A 135 7.45 11.22 -2.88
N LYS A 136 8.00 11.58 -4.04
CA LYS A 136 7.89 12.94 -4.59
C LYS A 136 6.45 13.32 -4.96
N GLU A 137 5.71 12.39 -5.59
CA GLU A 137 4.29 12.56 -5.90
C GLU A 137 3.47 12.75 -4.61
N LEU A 138 3.71 11.88 -3.62
CA LEU A 138 3.07 11.98 -2.32
C LEU A 138 3.35 13.32 -1.62
N GLN A 139 4.60 13.79 -1.62
CA GLN A 139 4.95 15.09 -1.04
C GLN A 139 4.23 16.24 -1.73
N LYS A 140 4.14 16.24 -3.06
CA LYS A 140 3.37 17.26 -3.78
C LYS A 140 1.90 17.27 -3.36
N LEU A 141 1.30 16.09 -3.26
CA LEU A 141 -0.08 15.95 -2.83
C LEU A 141 -0.29 16.49 -1.41
N LEU A 142 0.58 16.11 -0.47
CA LEU A 142 0.51 16.60 0.92
C LEU A 142 0.60 18.13 0.98
N THR A 143 1.47 18.75 0.18
CA THR A 143 1.59 20.22 0.12
C THR A 143 0.34 20.90 -0.48
N GLN A 144 -0.41 20.23 -1.33
CA GLN A 144 -1.65 20.76 -1.92
C GLN A 144 -2.86 20.65 -0.99
N ILE A 145 -2.82 19.68 -0.08
CA ILE A 145 -3.93 19.40 0.85
C ILE A 145 -3.81 20.20 2.14
N GLN A 146 -2.60 20.56 2.58
CA GLN A 146 -2.32 21.43 3.70
C GLN A 146 -2.68 22.88 3.38
#